data_e74654e77a1dcf025451dd3ae94c6076
#
_entry.id   e74654e77a1dcf025451dd3ae94c6076
#
_cell.length_a   1.000
_cell.length_b   1.000
_cell.length_c   1.000
_cell.angle_alpha   90.00
_cell.angle_beta   90.00
_cell.angle_gamma   90.00
#
_symmetry.space_group_name_H-M   'P 1'
#
loop_
_entity.id
_entity.type
_entity.pdbx_description
1 polymer ?
#
loop_
_entity_poly.entity_id
_entity_poly.type
_entity_poly.pdbx_seq_one_letter_code
_entity_poly.pdbx_strand_id
1 'polypeptide(L)'
;MSNVYDLIVIGGGPGGYVAAIRAAQLGSSVAVIEKRNALGGTCLNEGCIPSKALLDSSELFVQARDKFAGHGILVNPPSLDLGKMMQRKEEIITRLTRGIASLFKKNKITLITGTGRLGTPSADGPLQVIATSEAGEQTLQGKRILLATGSVAVDIPSLPQDGKQVGQARDALGYDTVPEHLVVIGGGYIGLELGSVWLRLGAKVTVVEMLEKMLPGTDEEVTEALLKSLQKQGMVIHAGTRVTSMETGDSDVTLKLEGKVEETLACDKVLVAAGRKPCTDNLA
;
A
#
# COMPACT_ATOMS: atom_id res chain seq x y z
N MET A 1 -37.59 4.24 -15.62
CA MET A 1 -37.05 2.89 -15.95
C MET A 1 -35.64 2.85 -15.40
N SER A 2 -35.36 1.94 -14.46
CA SER A 2 -34.00 1.74 -13.94
C SER A 2 -33.12 1.26 -15.09
N ASN A 3 -32.09 2.02 -15.46
CA ASN A 3 -31.14 1.59 -16.48
C ASN A 3 -30.39 0.35 -15.96
N VAL A 4 -30.51 -0.78 -16.65
CA VAL A 4 -29.72 -1.99 -16.39
C VAL A 4 -28.33 -1.79 -17.01
N TYR A 5 -27.28 -1.77 -16.18
CA TYR A 5 -25.90 -1.67 -16.63
C TYR A 5 -25.44 -3.00 -17.25
N ASP A 6 -24.57 -2.94 -18.26
CA ASP A 6 -23.91 -4.14 -18.78
C ASP A 6 -22.92 -4.70 -17.77
N LEU A 7 -22.27 -3.82 -16.98
CA LEU A 7 -21.31 -4.15 -15.95
C LEU A 7 -21.42 -3.21 -14.76
N ILE A 8 -21.52 -3.78 -13.56
CA ILE A 8 -21.32 -3.05 -12.30
C ILE A 8 -20.02 -3.54 -11.67
N VAL A 9 -19.17 -2.61 -11.26
CA VAL A 9 -17.88 -2.91 -10.62
C VAL A 9 -17.92 -2.42 -9.17
N ILE A 10 -17.60 -3.29 -8.23
CA ILE A 10 -17.45 -2.93 -6.81
C ILE A 10 -15.97 -2.80 -6.51
N GLY A 11 -15.50 -1.56 -6.33
CA GLY A 11 -14.12 -1.17 -6.09
C GLY A 11 -13.46 -0.49 -7.29
N GLY A 12 -12.96 0.72 -7.07
CA GLY A 12 -12.28 1.58 -8.07
C GLY A 12 -10.75 1.48 -8.04
N GLY A 13 -10.20 0.37 -7.50
CA GLY A 13 -8.77 0.06 -7.55
C GLY A 13 -8.31 -0.43 -8.93
N PRO A 14 -7.02 -0.84 -9.10
CA PRO A 14 -6.48 -1.27 -10.41
C PRO A 14 -7.29 -2.36 -11.09
N GLY A 15 -7.79 -3.35 -10.37
CA GLY A 15 -8.66 -4.39 -10.94
C GLY A 15 -9.99 -3.81 -11.45
N GLY A 16 -10.55 -2.83 -10.74
CA GLY A 16 -11.84 -2.25 -11.07
C GLY A 16 -11.78 -1.18 -12.16
N TYR A 17 -10.94 -0.13 -12.00
CA TYR A 17 -10.92 0.97 -12.95
C TYR A 17 -10.42 0.54 -14.34
N VAL A 18 -9.44 -0.38 -14.42
CA VAL A 18 -8.95 -0.89 -15.71
C VAL A 18 -10.05 -1.64 -16.44
N ALA A 19 -10.74 -2.55 -15.73
CA ALA A 19 -11.84 -3.32 -16.30
C ALA A 19 -13.01 -2.41 -16.74
N ALA A 20 -13.38 -1.43 -15.91
CA ALA A 20 -14.45 -0.49 -16.18
C ALA A 20 -14.15 0.35 -17.44
N ILE A 21 -12.95 0.92 -17.54
CA ILE A 21 -12.53 1.71 -18.71
C ILE A 21 -12.56 0.82 -19.96
N ARG A 22 -12.02 -0.39 -19.88
CA ARG A 22 -11.98 -1.28 -21.04
C ARG A 22 -13.36 -1.73 -21.49
N ALA A 23 -14.25 -2.09 -20.56
CA ALA A 23 -15.63 -2.44 -20.88
C ALA A 23 -16.37 -1.27 -21.56
N ALA A 24 -16.23 -0.05 -21.03
CA ALA A 24 -16.85 1.13 -21.59
C ALA A 24 -16.30 1.45 -23.01
N GLN A 25 -14.99 1.29 -23.25
CA GLN A 25 -14.38 1.42 -24.59
C GLN A 25 -14.92 0.41 -25.59
N LEU A 26 -15.38 -0.76 -25.12
CA LEU A 26 -16.02 -1.78 -25.93
C LEU A 26 -17.54 -1.58 -26.10
N GLY A 27 -18.08 -0.44 -25.67
CA GLY A 27 -19.48 -0.06 -25.85
C GLY A 27 -20.41 -0.47 -24.70
N SER A 28 -19.90 -1.03 -23.61
CA SER A 28 -20.72 -1.40 -22.43
C SER A 28 -21.12 -0.17 -21.62
N SER A 29 -22.35 -0.19 -21.08
CA SER A 29 -22.76 0.72 -20.01
C SER A 29 -22.20 0.23 -18.66
N VAL A 30 -21.43 1.09 -17.98
CA VAL A 30 -20.67 0.69 -16.78
C VAL A 30 -20.96 1.60 -15.60
N ALA A 31 -21.21 1.03 -14.43
CA ALA A 31 -21.20 1.70 -13.14
C ALA A 31 -20.06 1.17 -12.26
N VAL A 32 -19.40 2.06 -11.52
CA VAL A 32 -18.36 1.73 -10.54
C VAL A 32 -18.75 2.30 -9.20
N ILE A 33 -18.67 1.49 -8.14
CA ILE A 33 -18.89 1.91 -6.75
C ILE A 33 -17.54 1.93 -6.06
N GLU A 34 -17.13 3.09 -5.53
CA GLU A 34 -15.86 3.25 -4.81
C GLU A 34 -16.09 4.01 -3.50
N LYS A 35 -15.63 3.44 -2.38
CA LYS A 35 -15.82 4.04 -1.06
C LYS A 35 -14.94 5.26 -0.78
N ARG A 36 -13.84 5.42 -1.50
CA ARG A 36 -12.93 6.56 -1.39
C ARG A 36 -13.39 7.70 -2.28
N ASN A 37 -13.04 8.91 -1.90
CA ASN A 37 -13.26 10.09 -2.75
C ASN A 37 -12.30 10.16 -3.95
N ALA A 38 -11.37 9.23 -4.07
CA ALA A 38 -10.40 9.14 -5.16
C ALA A 38 -10.34 7.72 -5.72
N LEU A 39 -10.32 7.62 -7.06
CA LEU A 39 -10.07 6.36 -7.77
C LEU A 39 -8.61 5.92 -7.61
N GLY A 40 -8.33 4.65 -7.94
CA GLY A 40 -6.98 4.09 -7.91
C GLY A 40 -6.74 3.09 -6.78
N GLY A 41 -7.68 2.99 -5.82
CA GLY A 41 -7.62 2.04 -4.71
C GLY A 41 -6.36 2.18 -3.86
N THR A 42 -5.99 1.12 -3.15
CA THR A 42 -4.79 1.08 -2.30
C THR A 42 -3.52 1.36 -3.10
N CYS A 43 -3.37 0.78 -4.29
CA CYS A 43 -2.13 0.90 -5.07
C CYS A 43 -1.75 2.36 -5.36
N LEU A 44 -2.69 3.20 -5.84
CA LEU A 44 -2.38 4.58 -6.18
C LEU A 44 -2.33 5.50 -4.96
N ASN A 45 -3.18 5.25 -3.96
CA ASN A 45 -3.35 6.19 -2.86
C ASN A 45 -2.43 5.87 -1.66
N GLU A 46 -2.17 4.61 -1.36
CA GLU A 46 -1.52 4.16 -0.11
C GLU A 46 -0.53 3.00 -0.30
N GLY A 47 -0.08 2.73 -1.54
CA GLY A 47 0.71 1.54 -1.82
C GLY A 47 1.77 1.75 -2.90
N CYS A 48 1.56 1.13 -4.07
CA CYS A 48 2.57 1.02 -5.12
C CYS A 48 3.10 2.38 -5.59
N ILE A 49 2.21 3.32 -5.87
CA ILE A 49 2.62 4.61 -6.46
C ILE A 49 3.38 5.47 -5.45
N PRO A 50 2.87 5.74 -4.23
CA PRO A 50 3.64 6.49 -3.24
C PRO A 50 4.95 5.81 -2.87
N SER A 51 5.00 4.47 -2.72
CA SER A 51 6.25 3.78 -2.41
C SER A 51 7.29 3.93 -3.52
N LYS A 52 6.89 3.79 -4.81
CA LYS A 52 7.80 3.96 -5.94
C LYS A 52 8.27 5.42 -6.09
N ALA A 53 7.41 6.39 -5.79
CA ALA A 53 7.80 7.80 -5.76
C ALA A 53 8.89 8.10 -4.71
N LEU A 54 8.77 7.49 -3.51
CA LEU A 54 9.76 7.62 -2.45
C LEU A 54 11.04 6.81 -2.75
N LEU A 55 10.91 5.59 -3.31
CA LEU A 55 12.06 4.79 -3.74
C LEU A 55 12.90 5.53 -4.78
N ASP A 56 12.26 6.14 -5.80
CA ASP A 56 12.92 6.94 -6.82
C ASP A 56 13.68 8.12 -6.20
N SER A 57 13.04 8.91 -5.35
CA SER A 57 13.65 10.06 -4.70
C SER A 57 14.79 9.66 -3.76
N SER A 58 14.61 8.59 -2.96
CA SER A 58 15.65 8.10 -2.04
C SER A 58 16.84 7.50 -2.77
N GLU A 59 16.64 6.86 -3.94
CA GLU A 59 17.73 6.38 -4.78
C GLU A 59 18.57 7.54 -5.35
N LEU A 60 17.92 8.60 -5.85
CA LEU A 60 18.62 9.80 -6.33
C LEU A 60 19.44 10.46 -5.21
N PHE A 61 18.90 10.49 -3.98
CA PHE A 61 19.64 11.01 -2.83
C PHE A 61 20.92 10.20 -2.55
N VAL A 62 20.83 8.86 -2.56
CA VAL A 62 22.01 7.98 -2.38
C VAL A 62 22.99 8.11 -3.53
N GLN A 63 22.51 8.21 -4.77
CA GLN A 63 23.40 8.40 -5.93
C GLN A 63 24.19 9.70 -5.83
N ALA A 64 23.53 10.80 -5.46
CA ALA A 64 24.19 12.09 -5.27
C ALA A 64 25.20 12.05 -4.10
N ARG A 65 24.85 11.38 -3.00
CA ARG A 65 25.71 11.29 -1.81
C ARG A 65 26.91 10.38 -2.01
N ASP A 66 26.72 9.21 -2.62
CA ASP A 66 27.70 8.11 -2.53
C ASP A 66 28.32 7.72 -3.88
N LYS A 67 27.68 8.04 -5.03
CA LYS A 67 28.09 7.50 -6.33
C LYS A 67 28.62 8.55 -7.30
N PHE A 68 28.13 9.77 -7.29
CA PHE A 68 28.45 10.80 -8.28
C PHE A 68 29.96 11.12 -8.35
N ALA A 69 30.64 11.16 -7.21
CA ALA A 69 32.10 11.41 -7.19
C ALA A 69 32.88 10.35 -7.97
N GLY A 70 32.49 9.08 -7.94
CA GLY A 70 33.09 8.00 -8.72
C GLY A 70 32.91 8.17 -10.24
N HIS A 71 31.94 8.97 -10.69
CA HIS A 71 31.72 9.34 -12.09
C HIS A 71 32.41 10.68 -12.47
N GLY A 72 33.18 11.28 -11.56
CA GLY A 72 33.77 12.60 -11.76
C GLY A 72 32.79 13.77 -11.63
N ILE A 73 31.59 13.53 -11.11
CA ILE A 73 30.57 14.55 -10.89
C ILE A 73 30.66 15.03 -9.43
N LEU A 74 31.19 16.23 -9.25
CA LEU A 74 31.35 16.82 -7.95
C LEU A 74 30.07 17.62 -7.58
N VAL A 75 29.43 17.23 -6.48
CA VAL A 75 28.30 17.93 -5.88
C VAL A 75 28.61 18.23 -4.42
N ASN A 76 28.06 19.31 -3.89
CA ASN A 76 28.07 19.51 -2.45
C ASN A 76 27.30 18.36 -1.77
N PRO A 77 27.67 17.93 -0.54
CA PRO A 77 26.93 16.90 0.15
C PRO A 77 25.42 17.22 0.14
N PRO A 78 24.58 16.34 -0.40
CA PRO A 78 23.16 16.62 -0.50
C PRO A 78 22.51 16.66 0.89
N SER A 79 21.63 17.62 1.10
CA SER A 79 20.74 17.66 2.26
C SER A 79 19.33 17.19 1.87
N LEU A 80 18.64 16.57 2.80
CA LEU A 80 17.27 16.08 2.60
C LEU A 80 16.26 17.17 2.99
N ASP A 81 15.40 17.56 2.07
CA ASP A 81 14.13 18.22 2.34
C ASP A 81 13.01 17.19 2.26
N LEU A 82 12.72 16.53 3.40
CA LEU A 82 11.70 15.50 3.48
C LEU A 82 10.31 16.05 3.14
N GLY A 83 9.99 17.27 3.56
CA GLY A 83 8.71 17.92 3.26
C GLY A 83 8.49 18.05 1.75
N LYS A 84 9.52 18.47 1.00
CA LYS A 84 9.49 18.56 -0.45
C LYS A 84 9.36 17.20 -1.13
N MET A 85 10.04 16.19 -0.61
CA MET A 85 9.93 14.81 -1.10
C MET A 85 8.51 14.28 -0.92
N MET A 86 7.88 14.49 0.24
CA MET A 86 6.51 14.11 0.51
C MET A 86 5.52 14.88 -0.37
N GLN A 87 5.72 16.17 -0.57
CA GLN A 87 4.91 16.96 -1.51
C GLN A 87 4.96 16.39 -2.93
N ARG A 88 6.15 16.06 -3.45
CA ARG A 88 6.31 15.40 -4.76
C ARG A 88 5.50 14.10 -4.86
N LYS A 89 5.55 13.26 -3.83
CA LYS A 89 4.77 12.02 -3.75
C LYS A 89 3.26 12.32 -3.88
N GLU A 90 2.73 13.29 -3.15
CA GLU A 90 1.30 13.66 -3.20
C GLU A 90 0.91 14.23 -4.58
N GLU A 91 1.77 15.02 -5.20
CA GLU A 91 1.54 15.55 -6.55
C GLU A 91 1.43 14.42 -7.59
N ILE A 92 2.26 13.37 -7.47
CA ILE A 92 2.20 12.19 -8.33
C ILE A 92 0.88 11.44 -8.14
N ILE A 93 0.47 11.18 -6.89
CA ILE A 93 -0.80 10.52 -6.57
C ILE A 93 -1.97 11.31 -7.16
N THR A 94 -2.01 12.62 -6.89
CA THR A 94 -3.06 13.52 -7.37
C THR A 94 -3.16 13.53 -8.89
N ARG A 95 -2.03 13.60 -9.59
CA ARG A 95 -2.00 13.59 -11.06
C ARG A 95 -2.57 12.29 -11.63
N LEU A 96 -2.19 11.15 -11.07
CA LEU A 96 -2.64 9.84 -11.55
C LEU A 96 -4.11 9.57 -11.25
N THR A 97 -4.58 9.88 -10.05
CA THR A 97 -5.99 9.70 -9.66
C THR A 97 -6.92 10.60 -10.47
N ARG A 98 -6.52 11.87 -10.73
CA ARG A 98 -7.24 12.78 -11.64
C ARG A 98 -7.24 12.25 -13.07
N GLY A 99 -6.17 11.63 -13.53
CA GLY A 99 -6.10 10.97 -14.85
C GLY A 99 -7.16 9.89 -15.01
N ILE A 100 -7.33 9.03 -14.00
CA ILE A 100 -8.37 7.99 -14.02
C ILE A 100 -9.76 8.60 -14.01
N ALA A 101 -10.02 9.61 -13.18
CA ALA A 101 -11.30 10.31 -13.15
C ALA A 101 -11.64 10.94 -14.52
N SER A 102 -10.65 11.50 -15.22
CA SER A 102 -10.80 12.03 -16.58
C SER A 102 -11.15 10.94 -17.59
N LEU A 103 -10.53 9.75 -17.47
CA LEU A 103 -10.87 8.59 -18.31
C LEU A 103 -12.29 8.09 -18.04
N PHE A 104 -12.76 8.09 -16.79
CA PHE A 104 -14.15 7.75 -16.44
C PHE A 104 -15.11 8.70 -17.12
N LYS A 105 -14.87 10.02 -17.01
CA LYS A 105 -15.69 11.05 -17.67
C LYS A 105 -15.70 10.87 -19.20
N LYS A 106 -14.53 10.69 -19.82
CA LYS A 106 -14.38 10.49 -21.27
C LYS A 106 -15.17 9.28 -21.76
N ASN A 107 -15.17 8.19 -21.02
CA ASN A 107 -15.84 6.94 -21.38
C ASN A 107 -17.27 6.84 -20.80
N LYS A 108 -17.82 7.89 -20.21
CA LYS A 108 -19.17 7.97 -19.65
C LYS A 108 -19.47 6.89 -18.60
N ILE A 109 -18.47 6.52 -17.81
CA ILE A 109 -18.62 5.57 -16.71
C ILE A 109 -19.31 6.27 -15.54
N THR A 110 -20.38 5.68 -15.01
CA THR A 110 -21.06 6.17 -13.82
C THR A 110 -20.24 5.83 -12.58
N LEU A 111 -19.77 6.84 -11.84
CA LEU A 111 -19.08 6.66 -10.58
C LEU A 111 -20.04 6.96 -9.42
N ILE A 112 -20.13 6.05 -8.47
CA ILE A 112 -20.90 6.18 -7.24
C ILE A 112 -19.92 6.12 -6.07
N THR A 113 -19.81 7.21 -5.33
CA THR A 113 -19.00 7.23 -4.10
C THR A 113 -19.79 6.60 -2.97
N GLY A 114 -19.28 5.50 -2.43
CA GLY A 114 -19.95 4.73 -1.38
C GLY A 114 -19.48 3.28 -1.32
N THR A 115 -20.12 2.49 -0.48
CA THR A 115 -19.87 1.04 -0.35
C THR A 115 -20.89 0.26 -1.17
N GLY A 116 -20.43 -0.84 -1.78
CA GLY A 116 -21.29 -1.72 -2.58
C GLY A 116 -21.39 -3.11 -1.96
N ARG A 117 -22.59 -3.67 -1.91
CA ARG A 117 -22.83 -5.06 -1.55
C ARG A 117 -23.77 -5.73 -2.57
N LEU A 118 -23.71 -7.04 -2.66
CA LEU A 118 -24.61 -7.80 -3.52
C LEU A 118 -26.04 -7.70 -2.98
N GLY A 119 -27.00 -7.50 -3.86
CA GLY A 119 -28.42 -7.57 -3.54
C GLY A 119 -28.95 -9.00 -3.65
N THR A 120 -30.19 -9.20 -3.20
CA THR A 120 -30.86 -10.50 -3.29
C THR A 120 -31.05 -10.89 -4.76
N PRO A 121 -30.58 -12.07 -5.21
CA PRO A 121 -30.81 -12.52 -6.58
C PRO A 121 -32.31 -12.65 -6.88
N SER A 122 -32.74 -12.20 -8.06
CA SER A 122 -34.04 -12.53 -8.61
C SER A 122 -33.88 -13.75 -9.55
N ALA A 123 -34.81 -14.71 -9.48
CA ALA A 123 -34.67 -15.96 -10.23
C ALA A 123 -34.47 -15.74 -11.74
N ASP A 124 -35.15 -14.73 -12.33
CA ASP A 124 -35.11 -14.44 -13.77
C ASP A 124 -34.77 -12.96 -14.07
N GLY A 125 -34.32 -12.22 -13.07
CA GLY A 125 -34.04 -10.79 -13.20
C GLY A 125 -32.55 -10.45 -13.27
N PRO A 126 -32.22 -9.18 -13.56
CA PRO A 126 -30.85 -8.72 -13.54
C PRO A 126 -30.25 -8.82 -12.13
N LEU A 127 -28.92 -8.99 -12.08
CA LEU A 127 -28.17 -8.98 -10.83
C LEU A 127 -28.33 -7.61 -10.15
N GLN A 128 -28.35 -7.62 -8.82
CA GLN A 128 -28.52 -6.41 -8.03
C GLN A 128 -27.29 -6.10 -7.20
N VAL A 129 -26.96 -4.82 -7.13
CA VAL A 129 -25.96 -4.25 -6.22
C VAL A 129 -26.60 -3.12 -5.45
N ILE A 130 -26.47 -3.15 -4.15
CA ILE A 130 -26.91 -2.07 -3.27
C ILE A 130 -25.68 -1.19 -3.00
N ALA A 131 -25.77 0.06 -3.42
CA ALA A 131 -24.77 1.07 -3.15
C ALA A 131 -25.25 1.98 -2.01
N THR A 132 -24.46 2.05 -0.94
CA THR A 132 -24.72 2.90 0.23
C THR A 132 -23.77 4.09 0.18
N SER A 133 -24.31 5.30 0.11
CA SER A 133 -23.61 6.57 0.09
C SER A 133 -24.12 7.52 1.16
N GLU A 134 -23.56 8.70 1.29
CA GLU A 134 -24.06 9.75 2.19
C GLU A 134 -25.50 10.17 1.84
N ALA A 135 -25.90 10.05 0.58
CA ALA A 135 -27.26 10.34 0.11
C ALA A 135 -28.27 9.21 0.40
N GLY A 136 -27.82 8.10 0.99
CA GLY A 136 -28.63 6.92 1.28
C GLY A 136 -28.31 5.71 0.39
N GLU A 137 -29.20 4.72 0.44
CA GLU A 137 -29.06 3.49 -0.35
C GLU A 137 -29.74 3.62 -1.72
N GLN A 138 -29.10 3.08 -2.74
CA GLN A 138 -29.69 2.90 -4.06
C GLN A 138 -29.40 1.50 -4.59
N THR A 139 -30.37 0.90 -5.25
CA THR A 139 -30.25 -0.40 -5.90
C THR A 139 -29.92 -0.20 -7.38
N LEU A 140 -28.80 -0.78 -7.80
CA LEU A 140 -28.37 -0.82 -9.20
C LEU A 140 -28.67 -2.21 -9.78
N GLN A 141 -29.05 -2.23 -11.05
CA GLN A 141 -29.29 -3.46 -11.79
C GLN A 141 -28.24 -3.63 -12.88
N GLY A 142 -27.66 -4.82 -12.98
CA GLY A 142 -26.62 -5.14 -13.95
C GLY A 142 -26.70 -6.54 -14.52
N LYS A 143 -26.22 -6.69 -15.75
CA LYS A 143 -26.10 -8.02 -16.38
C LYS A 143 -24.95 -8.82 -15.81
N ARG A 144 -23.89 -8.12 -15.37
CA ARG A 144 -22.67 -8.70 -14.77
C ARG A 144 -22.20 -7.84 -13.61
N ILE A 145 -21.59 -8.49 -12.63
CA ILE A 145 -20.95 -7.82 -11.50
C ILE A 145 -19.48 -8.24 -11.44
N LEU A 146 -18.58 -7.27 -11.30
CA LEU A 146 -17.17 -7.50 -11.04
C LEU A 146 -16.86 -7.11 -9.60
N LEU A 147 -16.45 -8.08 -8.78
CA LEU A 147 -15.94 -7.84 -7.44
C LEU A 147 -14.44 -7.50 -7.54
N ALA A 148 -14.11 -6.23 -7.34
CA ALA A 148 -12.74 -5.72 -7.37
C ALA A 148 -12.41 -4.99 -6.06
N THR A 149 -12.88 -5.53 -4.94
CA THR A 149 -12.87 -4.94 -3.61
C THR A 149 -11.48 -4.82 -2.98
N GLY A 150 -10.48 -5.46 -3.59
CA GLY A 150 -9.09 -5.38 -3.19
C GLY A 150 -8.76 -6.17 -1.92
N SER A 151 -7.85 -5.62 -1.12
CA SER A 151 -7.35 -6.26 0.09
C SER A 151 -7.10 -5.21 1.19
N VAL A 152 -7.07 -5.68 2.42
CA VAL A 152 -6.71 -4.91 3.61
C VAL A 152 -5.48 -5.52 4.27
N ALA A 153 -4.71 -4.72 5.02
CA ALA A 153 -3.60 -5.24 5.81
C ALA A 153 -4.12 -6.22 6.86
N VAL A 154 -3.29 -7.20 7.19
CA VAL A 154 -3.56 -8.12 8.29
C VAL A 154 -3.21 -7.42 9.60
N ASP A 155 -4.15 -7.37 10.53
CA ASP A 155 -3.91 -6.91 11.88
C ASP A 155 -3.34 -8.06 12.73
N ILE A 156 -2.33 -7.75 13.55
CA ILE A 156 -1.77 -8.67 14.53
C ILE A 156 -2.30 -8.24 15.91
N PRO A 157 -3.19 -9.01 16.55
CA PRO A 157 -3.82 -8.59 17.82
C PRO A 157 -2.85 -8.28 18.96
N SER A 158 -1.70 -8.94 18.99
CA SER A 158 -0.64 -8.69 19.98
C SER A 158 0.21 -7.45 19.71
N LEU A 159 0.02 -6.78 18.58
CA LEU A 159 0.77 -5.59 18.15
C LEU A 159 -0.22 -4.45 17.81
N PRO A 160 -0.83 -3.82 18.82
CA PRO A 160 -1.78 -2.75 18.61
C PRO A 160 -1.12 -1.57 17.87
N GLN A 161 -1.86 -1.00 16.93
CA GLN A 161 -1.36 0.06 16.05
C GLN A 161 -2.03 1.38 16.40
N ASP A 162 -1.23 2.43 16.57
CA ASP A 162 -1.70 3.79 16.88
C ASP A 162 -1.64 4.75 15.67
N GLY A 163 -1.06 4.27 14.55
CA GLY A 163 -0.84 5.05 13.34
C GLY A 163 0.26 6.13 13.47
N LYS A 164 1.00 6.15 14.59
CA LYS A 164 2.06 7.12 14.88
C LYS A 164 3.41 6.42 15.09
N GLN A 165 3.59 5.74 16.23
CA GLN A 165 4.79 4.95 16.51
C GLN A 165 4.69 3.57 15.88
N VAL A 166 3.52 2.96 15.95
CA VAL A 166 3.24 1.64 15.37
C VAL A 166 2.16 1.77 14.31
N GLY A 167 2.49 1.45 13.07
CA GLY A 167 1.57 1.65 11.96
C GLY A 167 1.76 0.66 10.82
N GLN A 168 0.94 0.84 9.81
CA GLN A 168 0.96 0.08 8.55
C GLN A 168 1.74 0.82 7.46
N ALA A 169 1.79 0.23 6.27
CA ALA A 169 2.46 0.81 5.12
C ALA A 169 1.98 2.24 4.80
N ARG A 170 0.67 2.51 4.92
CA ARG A 170 0.11 3.85 4.69
C ARG A 170 0.68 4.91 5.64
N ASP A 171 0.94 4.52 6.89
CA ASP A 171 1.46 5.41 7.92
C ASP A 171 2.95 5.69 7.66
N ALA A 172 3.73 4.63 7.32
CA ALA A 172 5.14 4.75 6.95
C ALA A 172 5.38 5.51 5.64
N LEU A 173 4.39 5.59 4.75
CA LEU A 173 4.42 6.44 3.56
C LEU A 173 4.22 7.93 3.88
N GLY A 174 3.86 8.28 5.11
CA GLY A 174 3.53 9.62 5.53
C GLY A 174 4.34 10.15 6.72
N TYR A 175 5.43 9.50 7.14
CA TYR A 175 6.26 10.02 8.23
C TYR A 175 6.77 11.43 7.91
N ASP A 176 6.66 12.30 8.87
CA ASP A 176 7.09 13.71 8.82
C ASP A 176 8.57 13.91 9.17
N THR A 177 9.17 12.91 9.80
CA THR A 177 10.59 12.86 10.16
C THR A 177 11.19 11.52 9.74
N VAL A 178 12.49 11.51 9.47
CA VAL A 178 13.24 10.26 9.27
C VAL A 178 13.35 9.56 10.62
N PRO A 179 12.90 8.29 10.77
CA PRO A 179 13.05 7.55 12.01
C PRO A 179 14.51 7.41 12.41
N GLU A 180 14.81 7.40 13.71
CA GLU A 180 16.13 7.02 14.20
C GLU A 180 16.34 5.52 14.01
N HIS A 181 15.35 4.71 14.42
CA HIS A 181 15.34 3.26 14.23
C HIS A 181 13.94 2.77 13.85
N LEU A 182 13.78 2.36 12.60
CA LEU A 182 12.59 1.70 12.09
C LEU A 182 12.71 0.19 12.24
N VAL A 183 11.82 -0.43 12.99
CA VAL A 183 11.66 -1.89 12.99
C VAL A 183 10.50 -2.26 12.05
N VAL A 184 10.78 -3.14 11.09
CA VAL A 184 9.80 -3.65 10.12
C VAL A 184 9.42 -5.08 10.51
N ILE A 185 8.15 -5.31 10.77
CA ILE A 185 7.60 -6.65 11.06
C ILE A 185 6.98 -7.20 9.79
N GLY A 186 7.65 -8.19 9.20
CA GLY A 186 7.29 -8.82 7.94
C GLY A 186 8.30 -8.59 6.82
N GLY A 187 8.88 -9.69 6.34
CA GLY A 187 9.94 -9.75 5.32
C GLY A 187 9.43 -9.83 3.88
N GLY A 188 8.20 -9.39 3.63
CA GLY A 188 7.62 -9.27 2.30
C GLY A 188 8.08 -8.01 1.56
N TYR A 189 7.68 -7.89 0.27
CA TYR A 189 8.08 -6.76 -0.58
C TYR A 189 7.69 -5.38 -0.02
N ILE A 190 6.54 -5.25 0.67
CA ILE A 190 6.11 -3.97 1.25
C ILE A 190 7.09 -3.51 2.34
N GLY A 191 7.43 -4.42 3.26
CA GLY A 191 8.37 -4.13 4.35
C GLY A 191 9.77 -3.77 3.85
N LEU A 192 10.28 -4.55 2.88
CA LEU A 192 11.61 -4.32 2.31
C LEU A 192 11.69 -3.03 1.48
N GLU A 193 10.64 -2.70 0.70
CA GLU A 193 10.59 -1.46 -0.07
C GLU A 193 10.60 -0.22 0.85
N LEU A 194 9.70 -0.19 1.83
CA LEU A 194 9.62 0.95 2.76
C LEU A 194 10.81 1.01 3.69
N GLY A 195 11.30 -0.13 4.17
CA GLY A 195 12.57 -0.21 4.89
C GLY A 195 13.73 0.37 4.07
N SER A 196 13.80 0.07 2.77
CA SER A 196 14.84 0.62 1.88
C SER A 196 14.76 2.14 1.74
N VAL A 197 13.55 2.69 1.63
CA VAL A 197 13.36 4.16 1.58
C VAL A 197 13.97 4.81 2.82
N TRP A 198 13.55 4.37 4.01
CA TRP A 198 13.97 5.01 5.25
C TRP A 198 15.45 4.75 5.56
N LEU A 199 15.98 3.56 5.23
CA LEU A 199 17.41 3.25 5.32
C LEU A 199 18.25 4.23 4.49
N ARG A 200 17.88 4.46 3.23
CA ARG A 200 18.57 5.38 2.31
C ARG A 200 18.55 6.82 2.81
N LEU A 201 17.49 7.21 3.52
CA LEU A 201 17.33 8.53 4.10
C LEU A 201 18.06 8.70 5.44
N GLY A 202 18.63 7.62 6.02
CA GLY A 202 19.48 7.68 7.19
C GLY A 202 18.93 6.96 8.44
N ALA A 203 17.76 6.35 8.37
CA ALA A 203 17.25 5.53 9.46
C ALA A 203 18.11 4.27 9.66
N LYS A 204 18.29 3.82 10.89
CA LYS A 204 18.61 2.41 11.17
C LYS A 204 17.37 1.57 10.85
N VAL A 205 17.52 0.45 10.14
CA VAL A 205 16.38 -0.42 9.79
C VAL A 205 16.67 -1.86 10.18
N THR A 206 15.77 -2.44 10.98
CA THR A 206 15.77 -3.85 11.33
C THR A 206 14.49 -4.51 10.83
N VAL A 207 14.60 -5.54 10.01
CA VAL A 207 13.47 -6.33 9.52
C VAL A 207 13.39 -7.63 10.30
N VAL A 208 12.23 -7.92 10.86
CA VAL A 208 11.93 -9.13 11.61
C VAL A 208 10.90 -9.95 10.84
N GLU A 209 11.25 -11.17 10.46
CA GLU A 209 10.38 -12.08 9.72
C GLU A 209 10.26 -13.43 10.47
N MET A 210 9.03 -13.83 10.71
CA MET A 210 8.71 -15.06 11.43
C MET A 210 9.10 -16.32 10.63
N LEU A 211 8.97 -16.24 9.32
CA LEU A 211 9.33 -17.35 8.44
C LEU A 211 10.86 -17.45 8.28
N GLU A 212 11.33 -18.66 8.02
CA GLU A 212 12.74 -18.94 7.70
C GLU A 212 13.23 -18.22 6.44
N LYS A 213 12.32 -18.00 5.49
CA LYS A 213 12.62 -17.40 4.20
C LYS A 213 11.90 -16.05 4.06
N MET A 214 12.67 -15.05 3.61
CA MET A 214 12.14 -13.76 3.18
C MET A 214 11.45 -13.89 1.83
N LEU A 215 10.54 -12.96 1.50
CA LEU A 215 9.84 -12.87 0.20
C LEU A 215 9.22 -14.22 -0.22
N PRO A 216 8.32 -14.80 0.57
CA PRO A 216 7.72 -16.09 0.27
C PRO A 216 7.06 -16.07 -1.12
N GLY A 217 7.34 -17.10 -1.93
CA GLY A 217 6.84 -17.22 -3.31
C GLY A 217 7.69 -16.53 -4.39
N THR A 218 8.79 -15.87 -4.02
CA THR A 218 9.78 -15.33 -4.96
C THR A 218 10.88 -16.37 -5.19
N ASP A 219 11.49 -16.33 -6.37
CA ASP A 219 12.65 -17.16 -6.72
C ASP A 219 13.79 -16.97 -5.71
N GLU A 220 14.46 -18.07 -5.32
CA GLU A 220 15.45 -18.05 -4.24
C GLU A 220 16.70 -17.27 -4.63
N GLU A 221 17.19 -17.42 -5.87
CA GLU A 221 18.39 -16.70 -6.33
C GLU A 221 18.16 -15.19 -6.35
N VAL A 222 16.98 -14.77 -6.81
CA VAL A 222 16.55 -13.35 -6.80
C VAL A 222 16.43 -12.83 -5.38
N THR A 223 15.84 -13.61 -4.48
CA THR A 223 15.70 -13.26 -3.06
C THR A 223 17.06 -13.08 -2.40
N GLU A 224 17.97 -14.05 -2.56
CA GLU A 224 19.32 -13.97 -1.99
C GLU A 224 20.11 -12.76 -2.50
N ALA A 225 20.05 -12.50 -3.82
CA ALA A 225 20.73 -11.35 -4.41
C ALA A 225 20.21 -10.03 -3.83
N LEU A 226 18.89 -9.90 -3.67
CA LEU A 226 18.27 -8.72 -3.04
C LEU A 226 18.71 -8.57 -1.59
N LEU A 227 18.61 -9.62 -0.79
CA LEU A 227 18.96 -9.58 0.64
C LEU A 227 20.44 -9.21 0.85
N LYS A 228 21.36 -9.80 0.08
CA LYS A 228 22.78 -9.42 0.08
C LYS A 228 22.97 -7.92 -0.22
N SER A 229 22.21 -7.39 -1.19
CA SER A 229 22.26 -5.97 -1.54
C SER A 229 21.74 -5.08 -0.41
N LEU A 230 20.63 -5.45 0.24
CA LEU A 230 20.03 -4.69 1.35
C LEU A 230 20.94 -4.71 2.59
N GLN A 231 21.50 -5.87 2.93
CA GLN A 231 22.44 -6.01 4.04
C GLN A 231 23.73 -5.19 3.80
N LYS A 232 24.23 -5.17 2.55
CA LYS A 232 25.38 -4.31 2.19
C LYS A 232 25.07 -2.82 2.36
N GLN A 233 23.82 -2.42 2.22
CA GLN A 233 23.36 -1.05 2.48
C GLN A 233 23.19 -0.75 3.98
N GLY A 234 23.29 -1.75 4.86
CA GLY A 234 23.17 -1.61 6.32
C GLY A 234 21.84 -2.09 6.92
N MET A 235 20.96 -2.70 6.12
CA MET A 235 19.72 -3.29 6.65
C MET A 235 20.03 -4.52 7.51
N VAL A 236 19.53 -4.54 8.74
CA VAL A 236 19.58 -5.72 9.61
C VAL A 236 18.37 -6.59 9.32
N ILE A 237 18.57 -7.91 9.15
CA ILE A 237 17.51 -8.84 8.78
C ILE A 237 17.55 -10.06 9.72
N HIS A 238 16.44 -10.28 10.43
CA HIS A 238 16.22 -11.41 11.34
C HIS A 238 15.10 -12.31 10.80
N ALA A 239 15.46 -13.30 9.97
CA ALA A 239 14.54 -14.33 9.52
C ALA A 239 14.44 -15.45 10.57
N GLY A 240 13.31 -16.19 10.62
CA GLY A 240 13.03 -17.21 11.63
C GLY A 240 12.88 -16.62 13.04
N THR A 241 12.47 -15.36 13.14
CA THR A 241 12.37 -14.58 14.37
C THR A 241 11.02 -13.87 14.44
N ARG A 242 10.33 -13.94 15.55
CA ARG A 242 9.02 -13.33 15.77
C ARG A 242 9.06 -12.27 16.87
N VAL A 243 8.19 -11.29 16.77
CA VAL A 243 7.90 -10.36 17.88
C VAL A 243 6.87 -11.02 18.78
N THR A 244 7.19 -11.19 20.06
CA THR A 244 6.32 -11.84 21.05
C THR A 244 5.61 -10.84 21.96
N SER A 245 6.22 -9.69 22.22
CA SER A 245 5.59 -8.60 22.95
C SER A 245 6.07 -7.25 22.45
N MET A 246 5.25 -6.24 22.69
CA MET A 246 5.49 -4.85 22.34
C MET A 246 5.00 -3.97 23.48
N GLU A 247 5.84 -3.03 23.90
CA GLU A 247 5.50 -1.98 24.86
C GLU A 247 5.75 -0.63 24.21
N THR A 248 4.77 0.26 24.27
CA THR A 248 4.84 1.61 23.69
C THR A 248 5.03 2.61 24.81
N GLY A 249 6.14 3.34 24.79
CA GLY A 249 6.42 4.49 25.64
C GLY A 249 5.99 5.81 25.02
N ASP A 250 6.38 6.94 25.60
CA ASP A 250 6.03 8.28 25.10
C ASP A 250 6.66 8.58 23.74
N SER A 251 7.90 8.14 23.51
CA SER A 251 8.67 8.41 22.28
C SER A 251 9.31 7.18 21.66
N ASP A 252 9.24 6.03 22.31
CA ASP A 252 9.90 4.78 21.91
C ASP A 252 8.97 3.59 22.01
N VAL A 253 9.34 2.53 21.33
CA VAL A 253 8.68 1.23 21.33
C VAL A 253 9.73 0.17 21.65
N THR A 254 9.45 -0.67 22.62
CA THR A 254 10.28 -1.82 22.99
C THR A 254 9.64 -3.10 22.48
N LEU A 255 10.39 -3.87 21.70
CA LEU A 255 9.96 -5.13 21.11
C LEU A 255 10.78 -6.28 21.67
N LYS A 256 10.12 -7.37 22.10
CA LYS A 256 10.78 -8.62 22.47
C LYS A 256 10.77 -9.57 21.28
N LEU A 257 11.95 -10.02 20.89
CA LEU A 257 12.16 -10.97 19.80
C LEU A 257 12.45 -12.37 20.35
N GLU A 258 11.91 -13.38 19.69
CA GLU A 258 12.16 -14.80 19.98
C GLU A 258 12.28 -15.61 18.69
N GLY A 259 13.17 -16.58 18.68
CA GLY A 259 13.43 -17.48 17.56
C GLY A 259 14.91 -17.64 17.30
N LYS A 260 15.38 -17.44 16.07
CA LYS A 260 16.83 -17.47 15.78
C LYS A 260 17.59 -16.34 16.45
N VAL A 261 16.92 -15.23 16.69
CA VAL A 261 17.44 -14.10 17.47
C VAL A 261 16.56 -13.91 18.69
N GLU A 262 17.17 -13.85 19.84
CA GLU A 262 16.54 -13.57 21.14
C GLU A 262 17.12 -12.28 21.69
N GLU A 263 16.37 -11.20 21.55
CA GLU A 263 16.79 -9.87 22.04
C GLU A 263 15.60 -8.96 22.33
N THR A 264 15.88 -7.86 23.01
CA THR A 264 14.94 -6.77 23.19
C THR A 264 15.43 -5.58 22.38
N LEU A 265 14.61 -5.11 21.42
CA LEU A 265 14.89 -3.97 20.55
C LEU A 265 14.13 -2.74 20.99
N ALA A 266 14.82 -1.62 21.13
CA ALA A 266 14.20 -0.30 21.24
C ALA A 266 14.23 0.41 19.87
N CYS A 267 13.13 1.07 19.53
CA CYS A 267 12.97 1.83 18.27
C CYS A 267 11.97 2.96 18.46
N ASP A 268 11.95 3.91 17.55
CA ASP A 268 10.98 5.01 17.55
C ASP A 268 9.80 4.77 16.61
N LYS A 269 9.96 3.88 15.61
CA LYS A 269 8.89 3.51 14.67
C LYS A 269 8.85 2.00 14.43
N VAL A 270 7.63 1.49 14.33
CA VAL A 270 7.35 0.10 13.94
C VAL A 270 6.43 0.08 12.73
N LEU A 271 6.88 -0.55 11.65
CA LEU A 271 6.07 -0.82 10.47
C LEU A 271 5.57 -2.28 10.51
N VAL A 272 4.26 -2.46 10.68
CA VAL A 272 3.63 -3.78 10.57
C VAL A 272 3.26 -4.06 9.11
N ALA A 273 4.03 -4.95 8.47
CA ALA A 273 3.90 -5.34 7.07
C ALA A 273 3.69 -6.87 6.92
N ALA A 274 2.94 -7.48 7.85
CA ALA A 274 2.78 -8.93 8.00
C ALA A 274 1.80 -9.58 7.00
N GLY A 275 1.49 -8.90 5.91
CA GLY A 275 0.66 -9.43 4.84
C GLY A 275 -0.67 -8.71 4.65
N ARG A 276 -1.45 -9.22 3.70
CA ARG A 276 -2.76 -8.67 3.31
C ARG A 276 -3.77 -9.79 3.14
N LYS A 277 -5.04 -9.52 3.47
CA LYS A 277 -6.17 -10.43 3.23
C LYS A 277 -7.18 -9.81 2.26
N PRO A 278 -7.93 -10.61 1.48
CA PRO A 278 -9.00 -10.11 0.62
C PRO A 278 -10.03 -9.30 1.42
N CYS A 279 -10.53 -8.20 0.83
CA CYS A 279 -11.58 -7.38 1.42
C CYS A 279 -12.95 -7.91 0.92
N THR A 280 -13.44 -8.95 1.58
CA THR A 280 -14.69 -9.65 1.22
C THR A 280 -15.80 -9.52 2.28
N ASP A 281 -15.50 -8.88 3.39
CA ASP A 281 -16.48 -8.66 4.46
C ASP A 281 -17.63 -7.78 3.96
N ASN A 282 -18.87 -8.11 4.35
CA ASN A 282 -20.08 -7.38 4.02
C ASN A 282 -20.40 -7.27 2.50
N LEU A 283 -19.99 -8.24 1.70
CA LEU A 283 -20.33 -8.26 0.27
C LEU A 283 -21.70 -8.87 -0.01
N ALA A 284 -22.22 -9.69 0.90
CA ALA A 284 -23.55 -10.31 0.79
C ALA A 284 -24.23 -10.36 2.16
#